data_58346119b269c9de303b5cc3bed20acd
#
_entry.id   58346119b269c9de303b5cc3bed20acd
#
_cell.length_a   1.000
_cell.length_b   1.000
_cell.length_c   1.000
_cell.angle_alpha   90.00
_cell.angle_beta   90.00
_cell.angle_gamma   90.00
#
_symmetry.space_group_name_H-M   'P 1'
#
loop_
_entity.id
_entity.type
_entity.pdbx_description
1 polymer ?
#
loop_
_entity_poly.entity_id
_entity_poly.type
_entity_poly.pdbx_seq_one_letter_code
_entity_poly.pdbx_strand_id
1 'polypeptide(L)'
;MTKRPHQEFHTLLLGPILQALWRDPSGTWKFDYHCLITHAIVNELQMNASNLSSYDDFFYRRDYLERIRKGEISDNDIVLMLSVDGAQLYAHKASDCWMYIWVIMDLSPDERYKKAYVLPGGFIPGPNKPKNMDSFLFPGLHHLCALQQEGLYIWGASTNQLFISKLFLGLSTADGPGMAYLNGLVGHHGKYGC
;
A
#
# COMPACT_ATOMS: atom_id res chain seq x y z
N MET A 1 4.43 12.47 38.79
CA MET A 1 3.50 12.97 37.75
C MET A 1 3.73 12.16 36.48
N THR A 2 2.80 11.30 36.15
CA THR A 2 2.82 10.56 34.87
C THR A 2 2.52 11.55 33.73
N LYS A 3 3.50 11.77 32.85
CA LYS A 3 3.28 12.59 31.64
C LYS A 3 2.26 11.87 30.76
N ARG A 4 1.07 12.43 30.60
CA ARG A 4 0.13 11.95 29.58
C ARG A 4 0.66 12.29 28.20
N PRO A 5 0.58 11.38 27.23
CA PRO A 5 0.96 11.70 25.84
C PRO A 5 0.07 12.84 25.33
N HIS A 6 0.68 13.74 24.57
CA HIS A 6 -0.02 14.90 24.00
C HIS A 6 -0.98 14.51 22.88
N GLN A 7 -0.69 13.38 22.22
CA GLN A 7 -1.47 12.86 21.11
C GLN A 7 -1.20 11.36 21.01
N GLU A 8 -2.25 10.58 20.87
CA GLU A 8 -2.19 9.13 20.67
C GLU A 8 -2.55 8.84 19.22
N PHE A 9 -1.94 7.81 18.64
CA PHE A 9 -2.30 7.31 17.33
C PHE A 9 -2.53 5.80 17.39
N HIS A 10 -3.31 5.31 16.45
CA HIS A 10 -3.65 3.91 16.34
C HIS A 10 -3.07 3.32 15.06
N THR A 11 -2.46 2.15 15.17
CA THR A 11 -1.95 1.38 14.04
C THR A 11 -2.68 0.07 13.95
N LEU A 12 -3.12 -0.30 12.74
CA LEU A 12 -3.75 -1.56 12.45
C LEU A 12 -2.73 -2.47 11.74
N LEU A 13 -2.61 -3.70 12.26
CA LEU A 13 -1.67 -4.68 11.72
C LEU A 13 -2.19 -5.22 10.39
N LEU A 14 -1.36 -5.12 9.35
CA LEU A 14 -1.71 -5.49 7.99
C LEU A 14 -1.91 -7.01 7.81
N GLY A 15 -1.07 -7.83 8.42
CA GLY A 15 -1.09 -9.29 8.25
C GLY A 15 -2.45 -9.92 8.54
N PRO A 16 -3.06 -9.73 9.73
CA PRO A 16 -4.39 -10.28 10.04
C PRO A 16 -5.48 -9.83 9.08
N ILE A 17 -5.42 -8.59 8.59
CA ILE A 17 -6.40 -8.05 7.65
C ILE A 17 -6.30 -8.78 6.30
N LEU A 18 -5.08 -8.93 5.77
CA LEU A 18 -4.84 -9.67 4.54
C LEU A 18 -5.28 -11.13 4.67
N GLN A 19 -4.91 -11.81 5.75
CA GLN A 19 -5.35 -13.17 6.01
C GLN A 19 -6.88 -13.32 6.02
N ALA A 20 -7.60 -12.32 6.56
CA ALA A 20 -9.06 -12.33 6.58
C ALA A 20 -9.65 -12.17 5.16
N LEU A 21 -9.06 -11.32 4.30
CA LEU A 21 -9.52 -11.13 2.93
C LEU A 21 -9.36 -12.40 2.07
N TRP A 22 -8.25 -13.10 2.20
CA TRP A 22 -8.01 -14.35 1.45
C TRP A 22 -8.83 -15.54 1.92
N ARG A 23 -9.51 -15.45 3.08
CA ARG A 23 -10.44 -16.48 3.58
C ARG A 23 -11.82 -16.41 2.96
N ASP A 24 -12.16 -15.34 2.22
CA ASP A 24 -13.44 -15.25 1.52
C ASP A 24 -13.37 -15.96 0.16
N PRO A 25 -14.03 -17.13 -0.01
CA PRO A 25 -13.97 -17.87 -1.26
C PRO A 25 -14.66 -17.15 -2.43
N SER A 26 -15.58 -16.22 -2.14
CA SER A 26 -16.34 -15.50 -3.15
C SER A 26 -15.56 -14.37 -3.82
N GLY A 27 -14.52 -13.87 -3.17
CA GLY A 27 -13.74 -12.70 -3.61
C GLY A 27 -12.28 -12.97 -3.92
N THR A 28 -11.73 -14.10 -3.52
CA THR A 28 -10.29 -14.40 -3.56
C THR A 28 -9.71 -14.39 -4.98
N TRP A 29 -10.47 -14.81 -5.99
CA TRP A 29 -10.06 -14.78 -7.40
C TRP A 29 -9.75 -13.38 -7.93
N LYS A 30 -10.25 -12.34 -7.29
CA LYS A 30 -9.97 -10.95 -7.67
C LYS A 30 -8.52 -10.54 -7.42
N PHE A 31 -7.84 -11.22 -6.50
CA PHE A 31 -6.43 -10.96 -6.19
C PHE A 31 -5.45 -11.59 -7.18
N ASP A 32 -5.96 -12.33 -8.17
CA ASP A 32 -5.14 -12.93 -9.23
C ASP A 32 -4.73 -11.90 -10.30
N TYR A 33 -5.26 -10.67 -10.25
CA TYR A 33 -4.99 -9.62 -11.25
C TYR A 33 -3.49 -9.33 -11.40
N HIS A 34 -2.76 -9.23 -10.30
CA HIS A 34 -1.31 -9.03 -10.30
C HIS A 34 -0.59 -10.10 -11.14
N CYS A 35 -0.83 -11.36 -10.87
CA CYS A 35 -0.24 -12.48 -11.60
C CYS A 35 -0.64 -12.44 -13.09
N LEU A 36 -1.93 -12.30 -13.39
CA LEU A 36 -2.45 -12.29 -14.75
C LEU A 36 -1.87 -11.17 -15.60
N ILE A 37 -1.87 -9.93 -15.10
CA ILE A 37 -1.34 -8.77 -15.82
C ILE A 37 0.17 -8.86 -16.01
N THR A 38 0.90 -9.34 -15.00
CA THR A 38 2.36 -9.52 -15.08
C THR A 38 2.73 -10.54 -16.15
N HIS A 39 2.06 -11.67 -16.19
CA HIS A 39 2.29 -12.68 -17.21
C HIS A 39 1.94 -12.16 -18.63
N ALA A 40 0.85 -11.40 -18.78
CA ALA A 40 0.49 -10.78 -20.04
C ALA A 40 1.57 -9.81 -20.53
N ILE A 41 2.07 -8.94 -19.66
CA ILE A 41 3.14 -7.98 -19.96
C ILE A 41 4.44 -8.70 -20.36
N VAL A 42 4.86 -9.71 -19.61
CA VAL A 42 6.08 -10.47 -19.89
C VAL A 42 5.99 -11.18 -21.25
N ASN A 43 4.84 -11.79 -21.55
CA ASN A 43 4.60 -12.43 -22.84
C ASN A 43 4.63 -11.41 -24.00
N GLU A 44 4.03 -10.25 -23.82
CA GLU A 44 4.05 -9.17 -24.83
C GLU A 44 5.48 -8.69 -25.12
N LEU A 45 6.29 -8.47 -24.07
CA LEU A 45 7.69 -8.09 -24.21
C LEU A 45 8.53 -9.14 -24.96
N GLN A 46 8.22 -10.41 -24.77
CA GLN A 46 8.91 -11.50 -25.48
C GLN A 46 8.52 -11.54 -26.97
N MET A 47 7.26 -11.26 -27.30
CA MET A 47 6.75 -11.33 -28.67
C MET A 47 7.11 -10.07 -29.48
N ASN A 48 7.12 -8.89 -28.87
CA ASN A 48 7.18 -7.59 -29.57
C ASN A 48 8.56 -6.90 -29.46
N ALA A 49 9.65 -7.65 -29.43
CA ALA A 49 11.02 -7.10 -29.38
C ALA A 49 11.20 -6.04 -28.26
N SER A 50 10.64 -6.34 -27.09
CA SER A 50 10.70 -5.50 -25.88
C SER A 50 9.90 -4.18 -25.93
N ASN A 51 8.91 -4.08 -26.81
CA ASN A 51 7.99 -2.96 -26.86
C ASN A 51 6.62 -3.35 -26.28
N LEU A 52 6.07 -2.46 -25.46
CA LEU A 52 4.72 -2.58 -24.89
C LEU A 52 3.74 -1.71 -25.67
N SER A 53 2.52 -2.19 -25.85
CA SER A 53 1.45 -1.48 -26.56
C SER A 53 0.78 -0.39 -25.70
N SER A 54 0.81 -0.54 -24.37
CA SER A 54 0.22 0.41 -23.42
C SER A 54 1.03 0.50 -22.12
N TYR A 55 0.76 1.53 -21.31
CA TYR A 55 1.34 1.78 -19.99
C TYR A 55 0.25 2.31 -19.07
N ASP A 56 -0.77 1.53 -18.81
CA ASP A 56 -2.01 1.95 -18.14
C ASP A 56 -2.15 1.47 -16.69
N ASP A 57 -1.19 0.71 -16.17
CA ASP A 57 -1.15 0.32 -14.75
C ASP A 57 0.27 0.43 -14.16
N PHE A 58 0.35 0.34 -12.83
CA PHE A 58 1.59 0.24 -12.07
C PHE A 58 2.50 -0.88 -12.57
N PHE A 59 1.95 -2.03 -12.94
CA PHE A 59 2.69 -3.22 -13.31
C PHE A 59 3.49 -3.08 -14.62
N TYR A 60 3.24 -2.05 -15.43
CA TYR A 60 4.04 -1.71 -16.62
C TYR A 60 5.34 -0.97 -16.28
N ARG A 61 5.59 -0.64 -15.01
CA ARG A 61 6.79 0.09 -14.61
C ARG A 61 8.04 -0.76 -14.78
N ARG A 62 9.08 -0.15 -15.34
CA ARG A 62 10.37 -0.81 -15.57
C ARG A 62 10.96 -1.40 -14.29
N ASP A 63 10.94 -0.65 -13.19
CA ASP A 63 11.52 -1.08 -11.90
C ASP A 63 10.81 -2.33 -11.35
N TYR A 64 9.48 -2.40 -11.52
CA TYR A 64 8.68 -3.56 -11.14
C TYR A 64 9.06 -4.78 -12.00
N LEU A 65 9.06 -4.63 -13.34
CA LEU A 65 9.39 -5.71 -14.28
C LEU A 65 10.81 -6.24 -14.10
N GLU A 66 11.76 -5.37 -13.72
CA GLU A 66 13.12 -5.79 -13.41
C GLU A 66 13.17 -6.68 -12.14
N ARG A 67 12.36 -6.39 -11.11
CA ARG A 67 12.25 -7.21 -9.90
C ARG A 67 11.62 -8.57 -10.20
N ILE A 68 10.58 -8.61 -11.06
CA ILE A 68 10.01 -9.87 -11.55
C ILE A 68 11.08 -10.70 -12.28
N ARG A 69 11.83 -10.09 -13.20
CA ARG A 69 12.89 -10.75 -13.95
C ARG A 69 14.00 -11.31 -13.05
N LYS A 70 14.29 -10.65 -11.93
CA LYS A 70 15.27 -11.12 -10.93
C LYS A 70 14.71 -12.17 -9.99
N GLY A 71 13.42 -12.46 -10.04
CA GLY A 71 12.75 -13.37 -9.11
C GLY A 71 12.61 -12.80 -7.68
N GLU A 72 12.69 -11.47 -7.53
CA GLU A 72 12.52 -10.79 -6.24
C GLU A 72 11.05 -10.69 -5.85
N ILE A 73 10.14 -10.68 -6.83
CA ILE A 73 8.68 -10.72 -6.63
C ILE A 73 8.14 -11.92 -7.39
N SER A 74 7.30 -12.71 -6.72
CA SER A 74 6.65 -13.90 -7.25
C SER A 74 5.13 -13.72 -7.39
N ASP A 75 4.47 -14.65 -8.07
CA ASP A 75 3.01 -14.63 -8.28
C ASP A 75 2.19 -14.65 -6.98
N ASN A 76 2.77 -15.18 -5.90
CA ASN A 76 2.12 -15.26 -4.59
C ASN A 76 2.38 -14.02 -3.72
N ASP A 77 3.20 -13.10 -4.16
CA ASP A 77 3.56 -11.92 -3.37
C ASP A 77 2.53 -10.81 -3.55
N ILE A 78 2.29 -10.05 -2.49
CA ILE A 78 1.30 -8.98 -2.47
C ILE A 78 2.01 -7.64 -2.65
N VAL A 79 1.57 -6.87 -3.65
CA VAL A 79 2.06 -5.52 -3.91
C VAL A 79 1.11 -4.49 -3.31
N LEU A 80 1.65 -3.58 -2.53
CA LEU A 80 0.90 -2.57 -1.80
C LEU A 80 1.27 -1.16 -2.24
N MET A 81 0.30 -0.27 -2.22
CA MET A 81 0.50 1.17 -2.25
C MET A 81 0.18 1.76 -0.88
N LEU A 82 1.06 2.62 -0.39
CA LEU A 82 0.82 3.47 0.79
C LEU A 82 0.23 4.79 0.34
N SER A 83 -0.90 5.19 0.92
CA SER A 83 -1.45 6.54 0.76
C SER A 83 -1.58 7.22 2.11
N VAL A 84 -1.08 8.46 2.19
CA VAL A 84 -1.11 9.27 3.42
C VAL A 84 -1.87 10.55 3.13
N ASP A 85 -2.87 10.86 3.97
CA ASP A 85 -3.69 12.05 3.80
C ASP A 85 -4.28 12.53 5.12
N GLY A 86 -4.63 13.82 5.15
CA GLY A 86 -5.45 14.42 6.19
C GLY A 86 -6.92 14.45 5.77
N ALA A 87 -7.78 13.74 6.48
CA ALA A 87 -9.21 13.71 6.22
C ALA A 87 -9.97 14.67 7.13
N GLN A 88 -10.76 15.54 6.53
CA GLN A 88 -11.73 16.36 7.26
C GLN A 88 -13.02 15.55 7.44
N LEU A 89 -13.26 15.07 8.67
CA LEU A 89 -14.40 14.19 8.96
C LEU A 89 -15.74 14.95 9.11
N TYR A 90 -15.68 16.24 9.49
CA TYR A 90 -16.86 17.08 9.71
C TYR A 90 -16.59 18.52 9.23
N ALA A 91 -17.65 19.33 9.21
CA ALA A 91 -17.56 20.74 8.79
C ALA A 91 -16.69 21.63 9.67
N HIS A 92 -16.36 21.21 10.88
CA HIS A 92 -15.52 21.95 11.82
C HIS A 92 -14.10 21.36 11.88
N LYS A 93 -13.07 22.20 11.79
CA LYS A 93 -11.64 21.84 11.82
C LYS A 93 -11.19 21.00 13.04
N ALA A 94 -11.95 21.04 14.14
CA ALA A 94 -11.63 20.27 15.35
C ALA A 94 -11.77 18.75 15.20
N SER A 95 -12.32 18.29 14.09
CA SER A 95 -12.62 16.88 13.82
C SER A 95 -11.77 16.25 12.70
N ASP A 96 -10.70 16.93 12.29
CA ASP A 96 -9.79 16.40 11.29
C ASP A 96 -9.06 15.16 11.83
N CYS A 97 -8.67 14.29 10.92
CA CYS A 97 -7.93 13.07 11.22
C CYS A 97 -6.82 12.92 10.19
N TRP A 98 -5.63 12.62 10.63
CA TRP A 98 -4.56 12.16 9.75
C TRP A 98 -4.56 10.64 9.70
N MET A 99 -4.50 10.09 8.49
CA MET A 99 -4.50 8.66 8.29
C MET A 99 -3.53 8.23 7.21
N TYR A 100 -3.08 6.99 7.29
CA TYR A 100 -2.53 6.30 6.15
C TYR A 100 -3.30 5.02 5.90
N ILE A 101 -3.40 4.67 4.64
CA ILE A 101 -4.10 3.50 4.15
C ILE A 101 -3.19 2.67 3.27
N TRP A 102 -3.50 1.39 3.18
CA TRP A 102 -2.90 0.47 2.24
C TRP A 102 -3.90 0.16 1.13
N VAL A 103 -3.45 0.18 -0.10
CA VAL A 103 -4.21 -0.24 -1.27
C VAL A 103 -3.55 -1.47 -1.84
N ILE A 104 -4.32 -2.54 -2.05
CA ILE A 104 -3.83 -3.81 -2.61
C ILE A 104 -3.79 -3.67 -4.12
N MET A 105 -2.58 -3.66 -4.70
CA MET A 105 -2.38 -3.52 -6.13
C MET A 105 -2.74 -4.79 -6.91
N ASP A 106 -2.81 -5.93 -6.22
CA ASP A 106 -3.22 -7.24 -6.77
C ASP A 106 -4.67 -7.28 -7.24
N LEU A 107 -5.45 -6.28 -6.88
CA LEU A 107 -6.78 -6.05 -7.42
C LEU A 107 -6.73 -5.20 -8.70
N SER A 108 -7.67 -5.42 -9.61
CA SER A 108 -7.81 -4.59 -10.80
C SER A 108 -8.06 -3.10 -10.44
N PRO A 109 -7.74 -2.15 -11.33
CA PRO A 109 -7.99 -0.71 -11.10
C PRO A 109 -9.44 -0.39 -10.69
N ASP A 110 -10.42 -1.13 -11.22
CA ASP A 110 -11.84 -0.94 -10.90
C ASP A 110 -12.22 -1.44 -9.49
N GLU A 111 -11.43 -2.33 -8.90
CA GLU A 111 -11.71 -2.94 -7.61
C GLU A 111 -10.87 -2.35 -6.47
N ARG A 112 -9.59 -2.04 -6.71
CA ARG A 112 -8.60 -1.72 -5.65
C ARG A 112 -8.94 -0.51 -4.80
N TYR A 113 -9.74 0.42 -5.32
CA TYR A 113 -10.17 1.62 -4.59
C TYR A 113 -11.55 1.51 -3.97
N LYS A 114 -12.22 0.36 -4.07
CA LYS A 114 -13.48 0.14 -3.38
C LYS A 114 -13.28 0.06 -1.87
N LYS A 115 -14.20 0.65 -1.12
CA LYS A 115 -14.16 0.72 0.35
C LYS A 115 -13.87 -0.63 1.03
N ALA A 116 -14.31 -1.74 0.44
CA ALA A 116 -14.08 -3.08 0.97
C ALA A 116 -12.61 -3.52 0.93
N TYR A 117 -11.80 -2.92 0.06
CA TYR A 117 -10.41 -3.32 -0.21
C TYR A 117 -9.37 -2.26 0.15
N VAL A 118 -9.81 -1.08 0.56
CA VAL A 118 -8.91 -0.05 1.10
C VAL A 118 -8.70 -0.35 2.58
N LEU A 119 -7.47 -0.67 2.96
CA LEU A 119 -7.14 -1.12 4.30
C LEU A 119 -6.64 0.06 5.15
N PRO A 120 -7.26 0.34 6.30
CA PRO A 120 -6.72 1.32 7.22
C PRO A 120 -5.38 0.82 7.79
N GLY A 121 -4.34 1.64 7.72
CA GLY A 121 -3.02 1.34 8.28
C GLY A 121 -2.81 2.00 9.64
N GLY A 122 -3.18 3.27 9.75
CA GLY A 122 -3.14 3.99 11.01
C GLY A 122 -3.82 5.34 10.94
N PHE A 123 -4.22 5.84 12.08
CA PHE A 123 -4.86 7.14 12.19
C PHE A 123 -4.50 7.86 13.48
N ILE A 124 -4.47 9.17 13.39
CA ILE A 124 -4.21 10.11 14.46
C ILE A 124 -5.41 11.08 14.54
N PRO A 125 -6.21 11.03 15.59
CA PRO A 125 -7.33 11.95 15.77
C PRO A 125 -6.84 13.39 16.03
N GLY A 126 -7.55 14.36 15.53
CA GLY A 126 -7.37 15.77 15.87
C GLY A 126 -6.94 16.64 14.68
N PRO A 127 -7.08 17.98 14.85
CA PRO A 127 -6.93 18.91 13.74
C PRO A 127 -5.49 19.11 13.28
N ASN A 128 -4.53 18.66 14.06
CA ASN A 128 -3.11 18.89 13.77
C ASN A 128 -2.49 17.67 13.10
N LYS A 129 -1.73 17.93 12.04
CA LYS A 129 -0.89 16.90 11.42
C LYS A 129 0.13 16.34 12.42
N PRO A 130 0.60 15.10 12.22
CA PRO A 130 1.67 14.52 13.02
C PRO A 130 2.87 15.44 13.05
N LYS A 131 3.42 15.72 14.22
CA LYS A 131 4.66 16.51 14.34
C LYS A 131 5.86 15.77 13.76
N ASN A 132 5.84 14.45 13.83
CA ASN A 132 6.86 13.58 13.28
C ASN A 132 6.16 12.46 12.51
N MET A 133 6.24 12.54 11.18
CA MET A 133 5.65 11.58 10.26
C MET A 133 6.32 10.20 10.38
N ASP A 134 7.63 10.18 10.58
CA ASP A 134 8.39 8.93 10.71
C ASP A 134 7.89 8.12 11.89
N SER A 135 7.68 8.77 13.05
CA SER A 135 7.15 8.10 14.24
C SER A 135 5.72 7.58 14.02
N PHE A 136 4.91 8.28 13.22
CA PHE A 136 3.54 7.88 12.90
C PHE A 136 3.52 6.67 11.96
N LEU A 137 4.38 6.67 10.94
CA LEU A 137 4.45 5.59 9.95
C LEU A 137 5.25 4.38 10.43
N PHE A 138 6.20 4.59 11.35
CA PHE A 138 7.16 3.57 11.79
C PHE A 138 6.52 2.23 12.17
N PRO A 139 5.47 2.14 13.00
CA PRO A 139 4.91 0.84 13.38
C PRO A 139 4.35 0.06 12.19
N GLY A 140 3.65 0.76 11.28
CA GLY A 140 3.10 0.13 10.07
C GLY A 140 4.18 -0.32 9.09
N LEU A 141 5.17 0.53 8.83
CA LEU A 141 6.30 0.21 7.93
C LEU A 141 7.21 -0.86 8.52
N HIS A 142 7.45 -0.85 9.82
CA HIS A 142 8.23 -1.89 10.51
C HIS A 142 7.53 -3.25 10.39
N HIS A 143 6.21 -3.29 10.61
CA HIS A 143 5.43 -4.50 10.43
C HIS A 143 5.44 -5.00 8.97
N LEU A 144 5.28 -4.09 8.00
CA LEU A 144 5.41 -4.42 6.58
C LEU A 144 6.80 -5.02 6.26
N CYS A 145 7.86 -4.41 6.78
CA CYS A 145 9.23 -4.90 6.58
C CYS A 145 9.42 -6.32 7.13
N ALA A 146 8.87 -6.63 8.30
CA ALA A 146 8.91 -7.97 8.86
C ALA A 146 8.17 -8.97 7.95
N LEU A 147 6.97 -8.63 7.47
CA LEU A 147 6.20 -9.48 6.56
C LEU A 147 6.88 -9.64 5.19
N GLN A 148 7.65 -8.66 4.74
CA GLN A 148 8.45 -8.77 3.52
C GLN A 148 9.63 -9.75 3.70
N GLN A 149 10.28 -9.74 4.85
CA GLN A 149 11.44 -10.59 5.12
C GLN A 149 11.05 -12.03 5.47
N GLU A 150 10.08 -12.19 6.37
CA GLU A 150 9.67 -13.48 6.93
C GLU A 150 8.61 -14.18 6.09
N GLY A 151 7.81 -13.42 5.33
CA GLY A 151 6.62 -13.88 4.63
C GLY A 151 5.40 -13.97 5.55
N LEU A 152 4.22 -13.89 4.95
CA LEU A 152 2.93 -14.04 5.59
C LEU A 152 2.28 -15.35 5.12
N TYR A 153 1.94 -16.22 6.07
CA TYR A 153 1.18 -17.43 5.77
C TYR A 153 -0.28 -17.08 5.53
N ILE A 154 -0.76 -17.36 4.33
CA ILE A 154 -2.12 -17.05 3.89
C ILE A 154 -2.82 -18.33 3.46
N TRP A 155 -4.04 -18.53 3.98
CA TRP A 155 -4.94 -19.56 3.49
C TRP A 155 -5.78 -19.00 2.34
N GLY A 156 -5.55 -19.49 1.14
CA GLY A 156 -6.32 -19.12 -0.05
C GLY A 156 -7.59 -19.96 -0.14
N ALA A 157 -8.74 -19.36 0.13
CA ALA A 157 -10.01 -20.09 0.15
C ALA A 157 -10.44 -20.58 -1.23
N SER A 158 -10.08 -19.89 -2.32
CA SER A 158 -10.38 -20.29 -3.69
C SER A 158 -9.62 -21.55 -4.13
N THR A 159 -8.35 -21.66 -3.71
CA THR A 159 -7.48 -22.79 -4.06
C THR A 159 -7.48 -23.87 -3.01
N ASN A 160 -8.03 -23.60 -1.83
CA ASN A 160 -7.97 -24.46 -0.64
C ASN A 160 -6.53 -24.83 -0.25
N GLN A 161 -5.61 -23.90 -0.35
CA GLN A 161 -4.18 -24.10 -0.10
C GLN A 161 -3.59 -23.03 0.80
N LEU A 162 -2.60 -23.43 1.59
CA LEU A 162 -1.75 -22.52 2.35
C LEU A 162 -0.57 -22.11 1.46
N PHE A 163 -0.32 -20.83 1.35
CA PHE A 163 0.85 -20.28 0.66
C PHE A 163 1.55 -19.21 1.51
N ILE A 164 2.79 -18.91 1.16
CA ILE A 164 3.57 -17.84 1.79
C ILE A 164 3.61 -16.69 0.80
N SER A 165 3.23 -15.50 1.25
CA SER A 165 3.29 -14.26 0.50
C SER A 165 4.28 -13.30 1.16
N LYS A 166 5.18 -12.72 0.39
CA LYS A 166 5.96 -11.54 0.79
C LYS A 166 5.19 -10.29 0.40
N LEU A 167 5.31 -9.26 1.22
CA LEU A 167 4.62 -8.00 0.97
C LEU A 167 5.59 -6.96 0.45
N PHE A 168 5.25 -6.32 -0.67
CA PHE A 168 6.08 -5.31 -1.29
C PHE A 168 5.39 -3.94 -1.30
N LEU A 169 6.10 -2.92 -0.86
CA LEU A 169 5.67 -1.54 -1.07
C LEU A 169 6.06 -1.11 -2.49
N GLY A 170 5.07 -1.10 -3.39
CA GLY A 170 5.26 -0.73 -4.78
C GLY A 170 5.40 0.78 -4.99
N LEU A 171 4.57 1.56 -4.30
CA LEU A 171 4.63 3.01 -4.34
C LEU A 171 4.02 3.65 -3.09
N SER A 172 4.37 4.91 -2.86
CA SER A 172 3.74 5.76 -1.86
C SER A 172 3.15 7.00 -2.54
N THR A 173 1.98 7.44 -2.07
CA THR A 173 1.30 8.62 -2.57
C THR A 173 0.74 9.46 -1.43
N ALA A 174 0.62 10.76 -1.67
CA ALA A 174 -0.05 11.72 -0.82
C ALA A 174 -0.46 12.92 -1.67
N ASP A 175 -1.21 13.86 -1.11
CA ASP A 175 -1.38 15.18 -1.73
C ASP A 175 -0.03 15.94 -1.81
N GLY A 176 0.04 17.04 -2.53
CA GLY A 176 1.29 17.81 -2.72
C GLY A 176 1.99 18.17 -1.40
N PRO A 177 1.30 18.76 -0.41
CA PRO A 177 1.84 19.01 0.92
C PRO A 177 2.28 17.74 1.65
N GLY A 178 1.53 16.65 1.56
CA GLY A 178 1.83 15.35 2.16
C GLY A 178 3.08 14.72 1.54
N MET A 179 3.24 14.79 0.20
CA MET A 179 4.42 14.30 -0.49
C MET A 179 5.69 15.06 -0.09
N ALA A 180 5.61 16.39 0.02
CA ALA A 180 6.73 17.18 0.53
C ALA A 180 7.13 16.73 1.94
N TYR A 181 6.13 16.43 2.77
CA TYR A 181 6.34 15.98 4.14
C TYR A 181 6.94 14.58 4.21
N LEU A 182 6.46 13.63 3.38
CA LEU A 182 6.99 12.26 3.28
C LEU A 182 8.46 12.25 2.80
N ASN A 183 8.80 13.12 1.87
CA ASN A 183 10.14 13.22 1.31
C ASN A 183 11.12 14.07 2.17
N GLY A 184 10.67 14.60 3.31
CA GLY A 184 11.47 15.49 4.15
C GLY A 184 11.80 16.83 3.48
N LEU A 185 11.02 17.21 2.46
CA LEU A 185 11.21 18.45 1.72
C LEU A 185 10.48 19.61 2.39
N VAL A 186 10.97 20.81 2.13
CA VAL A 186 10.25 22.03 2.50
C VAL A 186 9.02 22.14 1.61
N GLY A 187 7.83 22.34 2.23
CA GLY A 187 6.58 22.49 1.48
C GLY A 187 6.63 23.63 0.47
N HIS A 188 5.61 23.71 -0.38
CA HIS A 188 5.49 24.68 -1.49
C HIS A 188 5.68 26.17 -1.12
N HIS A 189 5.63 26.52 0.16
CA HIS A 189 5.98 27.86 0.68
C HIS A 189 7.48 28.04 0.97
N GLY A 190 8.29 27.01 0.83
CA GLY A 190 9.73 27.08 1.01
C GLY A 190 10.43 27.73 -0.19
N LYS A 191 11.60 28.35 0.04
CA LYS A 191 12.40 29.02 -1.00
C LYS A 191 12.68 28.12 -2.23
N TYR A 192 12.69 26.81 -2.04
CA TYR A 192 12.95 25.79 -3.05
C TYR A 192 11.81 24.75 -3.08
N GLY A 193 10.59 25.13 -2.70
CA GLY A 193 9.41 24.27 -2.83
C GLY A 193 9.07 24.01 -4.29
N CYS A 194 8.61 22.78 -4.61
CA CYS A 194 8.05 22.46 -5.92
C CYS A 194 6.71 23.14 -6.13
#